data_299cc84767d2c7fcf5d7b506ec9cd3b8
#
_entry.id   299cc84767d2c7fcf5d7b506ec9cd3b8
#
_cell.length_a   1.000
_cell.length_b   1.000
_cell.length_c   1.000
_cell.angle_alpha   90.00
_cell.angle_beta   90.00
_cell.angle_gamma   90.00
#
_symmetry.space_group_name_H-M   'P 1'
#
loop_
_entity.id
_entity.type
_entity.pdbx_description
1 polymer ?
#
loop_
_entity_poly.entity_id
_entity_poly.type
_entity_poly.pdbx_seq_one_letter_code
_entity_poly.pdbx_strand_id
1 'polypeptide(L)'
;MSEAIRIPELFGSLVFNERTMEQYVPQSAMEVWRGCLKSGQPLPLSAANEIADAMKTWALEHGATHFTHWFQPLSGVTAEKHDSFITPAPDGRVIMEFSGKELIRGEPDASSFPSGGLRATFEARGYTAWDPTSYAFIKGKTLCIPTAFCSYGGEALDKKTPLLRSMEALNRQALRVLKLFGHDEVRRVVPAVGAEQEYFLIDRALYERRMDLLYTGRTLFGAKPPKGQELDDHYFGSIKPLSLIHISEPPRLRRISYA
;
A
#
# COMPACT_ATOMS: atom_id res chain seq x y z
N MET A 1 -25.10 24.30 8.24
CA MET A 1 -25.34 22.99 8.89
C MET A 1 -24.44 22.01 8.20
N SER A 2 -23.41 21.47 8.86
CA SER A 2 -22.59 20.41 8.26
C SER A 2 -23.44 19.14 8.20
N GLU A 3 -23.62 18.60 7.01
CA GLU A 3 -24.22 17.26 6.87
C GLU A 3 -23.47 16.29 7.77
N ALA A 4 -24.23 15.52 8.53
CA ALA A 4 -23.63 14.48 9.37
C ALA A 4 -22.91 13.46 8.47
N ILE A 5 -21.61 13.31 8.67
CA ILE A 5 -20.79 12.36 7.91
C ILE A 5 -21.34 10.94 8.16
N ARG A 6 -21.83 10.30 7.10
CA ARG A 6 -22.31 8.91 7.16
C ARG A 6 -21.11 7.97 6.95
N ILE A 7 -20.55 7.51 8.05
CA ILE A 7 -19.33 6.67 8.07
C ILE A 7 -19.40 5.45 7.16
N PRO A 8 -20.50 4.67 7.09
CA PRO A 8 -20.58 3.53 6.19
C PRO A 8 -20.49 3.90 4.70
N GLU A 9 -20.85 5.12 4.34
CA GLU A 9 -20.76 5.62 2.96
C GLU A 9 -19.38 6.20 2.66
N LEU A 10 -18.73 6.75 3.68
CA LEU A 10 -17.39 7.32 3.54
C LEU A 10 -16.29 6.25 3.56
N PHE A 11 -16.49 5.18 4.36
CA PHE A 11 -15.47 4.14 4.53
C PHE A 11 -15.24 3.38 3.22
N GLY A 12 -14.01 3.44 2.72
CA GLY A 12 -13.62 2.79 1.47
C GLY A 12 -14.13 3.46 0.20
N SER A 13 -14.76 4.65 0.26
CA SER A 13 -15.25 5.36 -0.92
C SER A 13 -14.15 5.77 -1.90
N LEU A 14 -12.92 5.94 -1.40
CA LEU A 14 -11.73 6.26 -2.20
C LEU A 14 -10.82 5.04 -2.42
N VAL A 15 -11.39 3.84 -2.44
CA VAL A 15 -10.66 2.58 -2.69
C VAL A 15 -11.21 1.93 -3.96
N PHE A 16 -10.32 1.61 -4.89
CA PHE A 16 -10.63 0.89 -6.12
C PHE A 16 -10.74 -0.61 -5.84
N ASN A 17 -11.70 -0.95 -4.96
CA ASN A 17 -11.96 -2.33 -4.55
C ASN A 17 -12.76 -3.09 -5.63
N GLU A 18 -12.99 -4.39 -5.42
CA GLU A 18 -13.67 -5.25 -6.39
C GLU A 18 -15.05 -4.71 -6.80
N ARG A 19 -15.82 -4.18 -5.85
CA ARG A 19 -17.13 -3.56 -6.13
C ARG A 19 -17.00 -2.31 -7.03
N THR A 20 -15.97 -1.51 -6.83
CA THR A 20 -15.68 -0.36 -7.70
C THR A 20 -15.17 -0.83 -9.05
N MET A 21 -14.29 -1.83 -9.07
CA MET A 21 -13.79 -2.42 -10.31
C MET A 21 -14.92 -2.95 -11.20
N GLU A 22 -15.92 -3.60 -10.63
CA GLU A 22 -17.11 -4.11 -11.37
C GLU A 22 -17.89 -3.00 -12.09
N GLN A 23 -17.77 -1.75 -11.68
CA GLN A 23 -18.45 -0.62 -12.30
C GLN A 23 -17.66 -0.01 -13.48
N TYR A 24 -16.33 -0.14 -13.45
CA TYR A 24 -15.43 0.53 -14.39
C TYR A 24 -14.69 -0.42 -15.32
N VAL A 25 -14.37 -1.62 -14.85
CA VAL A 25 -13.56 -2.61 -15.59
C VAL A 25 -14.49 -3.51 -16.42
N PRO A 26 -14.18 -3.76 -17.70
CA PRO A 26 -14.94 -4.73 -18.52
C PRO A 26 -15.00 -6.11 -17.86
N GLN A 27 -16.14 -6.78 -17.97
CA GLN A 27 -16.35 -8.08 -17.33
C GLN A 27 -15.30 -9.11 -17.73
N SER A 28 -14.88 -9.13 -18.99
CA SER A 28 -13.81 -10.01 -19.49
C SER A 28 -12.50 -9.83 -18.75
N ALA A 29 -12.09 -8.58 -18.49
CA ALA A 29 -10.87 -8.29 -17.74
C ALA A 29 -11.03 -8.66 -16.26
N MET A 30 -12.22 -8.46 -15.67
CA MET A 30 -12.52 -8.89 -14.29
C MET A 30 -12.40 -10.40 -14.13
N GLU A 31 -12.90 -11.17 -15.07
CA GLU A 31 -12.81 -12.64 -15.05
C GLU A 31 -11.35 -13.11 -15.14
N VAL A 32 -10.57 -12.51 -16.02
CA VAL A 32 -9.13 -12.79 -16.14
C VAL A 32 -8.40 -12.44 -14.86
N TRP A 33 -8.64 -11.25 -14.29
CA TRP A 33 -8.03 -10.81 -13.03
C TRP A 33 -8.37 -11.77 -11.86
N ARG A 34 -9.64 -12.15 -11.69
CA ARG A 34 -10.06 -13.12 -10.68
C ARG A 34 -9.42 -14.50 -10.90
N GLY A 35 -9.27 -14.91 -12.15
CA GLY A 35 -8.58 -16.15 -12.52
C GLY A 35 -7.11 -16.11 -12.11
N CYS A 36 -6.42 -15.01 -12.38
CA CYS A 36 -5.03 -14.80 -12.00
C CYS A 36 -4.85 -14.80 -10.47
N LEU A 37 -5.75 -14.16 -9.72
CA LEU A 37 -5.70 -14.18 -8.25
C LEU A 37 -5.84 -15.60 -7.69
N LYS A 38 -6.72 -16.42 -8.27
CA LYS A 38 -6.94 -17.80 -7.82
C LYS A 38 -5.79 -18.73 -8.18
N SER A 39 -5.23 -18.58 -9.37
CA SER A 39 -4.20 -19.46 -9.92
C SER A 39 -2.78 -19.04 -9.57
N GLY A 40 -2.57 -17.77 -9.19
CA GLY A 40 -1.23 -17.17 -9.02
C GLY A 40 -0.51 -16.93 -10.34
N GLN A 41 -1.20 -16.98 -11.47
CA GLN A 41 -0.61 -16.69 -12.79
C GLN A 41 -0.48 -15.18 -13.02
N PRO A 42 0.53 -14.74 -13.79
CA PRO A 42 0.69 -13.35 -14.16
C PRO A 42 -0.53 -12.81 -14.92
N LEU A 43 -0.87 -11.56 -14.67
CA LEU A 43 -1.94 -10.88 -15.39
C LEU A 43 -1.48 -10.55 -16.82
N PRO A 44 -2.25 -10.95 -17.86
CA PRO A 44 -1.95 -10.55 -19.23
C PRO A 44 -2.00 -9.04 -19.43
N LEU A 45 -1.11 -8.50 -20.28
CA LEU A 45 -1.01 -7.06 -20.52
C LEU A 45 -2.31 -6.46 -21.07
N SER A 46 -3.07 -7.21 -21.86
CA SER A 46 -4.38 -6.76 -22.37
C SER A 46 -5.36 -6.46 -21.23
N ALA A 47 -5.52 -7.38 -20.29
CA ALA A 47 -6.38 -7.17 -19.14
C ALA A 47 -5.83 -6.07 -18.21
N ALA A 48 -4.51 -5.96 -18.07
CA ALA A 48 -3.88 -4.89 -17.32
C ALA A 48 -4.14 -3.51 -17.93
N ASN A 49 -4.15 -3.38 -19.26
CA ASN A 49 -4.50 -2.13 -19.94
C ASN A 49 -5.94 -1.70 -19.64
N GLU A 50 -6.88 -2.64 -19.70
CA GLU A 50 -8.30 -2.36 -19.40
C GLU A 50 -8.49 -1.95 -17.93
N ILE A 51 -7.79 -2.62 -17.01
CA ILE A 51 -7.82 -2.26 -15.58
C ILE A 51 -7.16 -0.90 -15.35
N ALA A 52 -6.04 -0.61 -15.98
CA ALA A 52 -5.35 0.67 -15.86
C ALA A 52 -6.20 1.84 -16.35
N ASP A 53 -6.85 1.69 -17.50
CA ASP A 53 -7.75 2.72 -18.04
C ASP A 53 -8.97 2.96 -17.14
N ALA A 54 -9.58 1.89 -16.65
CA ALA A 54 -10.68 1.95 -15.68
C ALA A 54 -10.24 2.63 -14.38
N MET A 55 -9.07 2.27 -13.85
CA MET A 55 -8.49 2.85 -12.62
C MET A 55 -8.19 4.34 -12.80
N LYS A 56 -7.61 4.74 -13.94
CA LYS A 56 -7.38 6.13 -14.30
C LYS A 56 -8.69 6.92 -14.36
N THR A 57 -9.69 6.37 -15.09
CA THR A 57 -11.00 7.02 -15.24
C THR A 57 -11.64 7.27 -13.88
N TRP A 58 -11.70 6.25 -13.05
CA TRP A 58 -12.20 6.36 -11.69
C TRP A 58 -11.41 7.38 -10.86
N ALA A 59 -10.09 7.37 -10.95
CA ALA A 59 -9.25 8.28 -10.18
C ALA A 59 -9.47 9.74 -10.58
N LEU A 60 -9.58 10.03 -11.88
CA LEU A 60 -9.87 11.38 -12.39
C LEU A 60 -11.25 11.89 -11.95
N GLU A 61 -12.28 11.05 -11.98
CA GLU A 61 -13.61 11.38 -11.49
C GLU A 61 -13.63 11.72 -10.00
N HIS A 62 -12.69 11.15 -9.23
CA HIS A 62 -12.50 11.44 -7.81
C HIS A 62 -11.45 12.53 -7.53
N GLY A 63 -11.03 13.27 -8.57
CA GLY A 63 -10.18 14.46 -8.45
C GLY A 63 -8.68 14.16 -8.32
N ALA A 64 -8.24 12.94 -8.58
CA ALA A 64 -6.82 12.62 -8.69
C ALA A 64 -6.24 13.22 -9.98
N THR A 65 -5.01 13.73 -9.90
CA THR A 65 -4.27 14.31 -11.03
C THR A 65 -2.95 13.59 -11.29
N HIS A 66 -2.53 12.80 -10.32
CA HIS A 66 -1.27 12.07 -10.32
C HIS A 66 -1.50 10.63 -9.86
N PHE A 67 -0.54 9.77 -10.15
CA PHE A 67 -0.47 8.43 -9.59
C PHE A 67 0.91 8.17 -8.98
N THR A 68 1.00 7.16 -8.14
CA THR A 68 2.26 6.71 -7.56
C THR A 68 2.23 5.20 -7.35
N HIS A 69 3.36 4.56 -7.61
CA HIS A 69 3.62 3.21 -7.13
C HIS A 69 3.99 3.33 -5.64
N TRP A 70 3.04 2.94 -4.80
CA TRP A 70 3.14 3.10 -3.36
C TRP A 70 3.67 1.83 -2.71
N PHE A 71 4.77 1.95 -1.99
CA PHE A 71 5.37 0.85 -1.24
C PHE A 71 6.08 1.37 0.00
N GLN A 72 6.40 0.46 0.92
CA GLN A 72 7.18 0.77 2.11
C GLN A 72 8.56 0.13 1.98
N PRO A 73 9.62 0.91 1.71
CA PRO A 73 10.98 0.41 1.63
C PRO A 73 11.48 -0.05 3.01
N LEU A 74 12.53 -0.86 3.03
CA LEU A 74 13.14 -1.38 4.27
C LEU A 74 13.63 -0.28 5.21
N SER A 75 13.89 0.91 4.70
CA SER A 75 14.25 2.10 5.48
C SER A 75 13.12 2.67 6.35
N GLY A 76 11.90 2.15 6.26
CA GLY A 76 10.80 2.46 7.17
C GLY A 76 9.92 3.65 6.80
N VAL A 77 10.29 4.46 5.82
CA VAL A 77 9.47 5.59 5.35
C VAL A 77 8.75 5.21 4.06
N THR A 78 7.45 5.42 4.01
CA THR A 78 6.68 5.16 2.80
C THR A 78 7.22 5.95 1.62
N ALA A 79 7.47 5.26 0.51
CA ALA A 79 7.95 5.86 -0.72
C ALA A 79 6.77 6.19 -1.64
N GLU A 80 6.78 7.41 -2.14
CA GLU A 80 5.79 7.93 -3.08
C GLU A 80 6.54 8.74 -4.14
N LYS A 81 6.60 8.23 -5.36
CA LYS A 81 7.06 8.99 -6.52
C LYS A 81 5.83 9.33 -7.36
N HIS A 82 5.45 10.59 -7.35
CA HIS A 82 4.25 11.04 -8.04
C HIS A 82 4.54 11.27 -9.51
N ASP A 83 3.83 10.56 -10.36
CA ASP A 83 3.81 10.75 -11.80
C ASP A 83 2.47 11.36 -12.21
N SER A 84 2.50 12.25 -13.20
CA SER A 84 1.27 12.83 -13.74
C SER A 84 0.61 11.89 -14.74
N PHE A 85 -0.71 11.91 -14.82
CA PHE A 85 -1.43 11.26 -15.93
C PHE A 85 -1.25 11.98 -17.26
N ILE A 86 -0.64 13.16 -17.27
CA ILE A 86 -0.48 13.98 -18.46
C ILE A 86 0.70 13.49 -19.31
N THR A 87 0.41 13.18 -20.57
CA THR A 87 1.40 12.82 -21.57
C THR A 87 1.33 13.80 -22.75
N PRO A 88 2.45 14.42 -23.16
CA PRO A 88 2.48 15.26 -24.36
C PRO A 88 2.26 14.42 -25.61
N ALA A 89 1.33 14.84 -26.46
CA ALA A 89 1.11 14.23 -27.77
C ALA A 89 2.01 14.88 -28.84
N PRO A 90 2.37 14.17 -29.93
CA PRO A 90 3.24 14.70 -30.98
C PRO A 90 2.70 15.96 -31.70
N ASP A 91 1.40 16.17 -31.64
CA ASP A 91 0.70 17.32 -32.23
C ASP A 91 0.64 18.55 -31.30
N GLY A 92 1.36 18.53 -30.19
CA GLY A 92 1.42 19.61 -29.21
C GLY A 92 0.23 19.66 -28.25
N ARG A 93 -0.69 18.72 -28.33
CA ARG A 93 -1.78 18.54 -27.33
C ARG A 93 -1.28 17.75 -26.13
N VAL A 94 -2.13 17.64 -25.14
CA VAL A 94 -1.90 16.86 -23.94
C VAL A 94 -2.99 15.80 -23.86
N ILE A 95 -2.59 14.57 -23.62
CA ILE A 95 -3.51 13.45 -23.37
C ILE A 95 -3.36 12.96 -21.95
N MET A 96 -4.42 12.34 -21.44
CA MET A 96 -4.39 11.68 -20.14
C MET A 96 -4.19 10.18 -20.40
N GLU A 97 -3.05 9.67 -19.96
CA GLU A 97 -2.66 8.28 -20.20
C GLU A 97 -2.25 7.59 -18.91
N PHE A 98 -2.57 6.32 -18.80
CA PHE A 98 -2.07 5.39 -17.81
C PHE A 98 -2.23 3.98 -18.37
N SER A 99 -1.13 3.35 -18.69
CA SER A 99 -1.12 2.04 -19.37
C SER A 99 -1.02 0.88 -18.38
N GLY A 100 -1.42 -0.30 -18.83
CA GLY A 100 -1.21 -1.53 -18.07
C GLY A 100 0.27 -1.83 -17.82
N LYS A 101 1.17 -1.39 -18.68
CA LYS A 101 2.62 -1.49 -18.45
C LYS A 101 3.04 -0.65 -17.25
N GLU A 102 2.55 0.58 -17.16
CA GLU A 102 2.79 1.47 -16.03
C GLU A 102 2.14 0.97 -14.75
N LEU A 103 0.94 0.35 -14.86
CA LEU A 103 0.28 -0.29 -13.73
C LEU A 103 1.11 -1.46 -13.19
N ILE A 104 1.49 -2.40 -14.07
CA ILE A 104 2.15 -3.65 -13.64
C ILE A 104 3.54 -3.38 -13.10
N ARG A 105 4.30 -2.48 -13.71
CA ARG A 105 5.71 -2.33 -13.42
C ARG A 105 6.18 -0.89 -13.52
N GLY A 106 6.84 -0.44 -12.47
CA GLY A 106 7.61 0.79 -12.45
C GLY A 106 9.11 0.51 -12.27
N GLU A 107 9.94 1.47 -12.65
CA GLU A 107 11.37 1.46 -12.43
C GLU A 107 11.75 2.72 -11.62
N PRO A 108 11.39 2.78 -10.33
CA PRO A 108 11.70 3.95 -9.53
C PRO A 108 13.19 4.04 -9.25
N ASP A 109 13.71 5.24 -9.29
CA ASP A 109 15.02 5.53 -8.76
C ASP A 109 14.89 5.82 -7.26
N ALA A 110 15.26 4.86 -6.42
CA ALA A 110 15.16 4.98 -4.97
C ALA A 110 16.13 6.03 -4.39
N SER A 111 17.11 6.52 -5.15
CA SER A 111 17.98 7.62 -4.72
C SER A 111 17.20 8.93 -4.50
N SER A 112 16.04 9.07 -5.12
CA SER A 112 15.13 10.20 -4.92
C SER A 112 14.23 10.08 -3.69
N PHE A 113 14.24 8.96 -2.98
CA PHE A 113 13.41 8.78 -1.79
C PHE A 113 14.09 9.36 -0.55
N PRO A 114 13.34 10.05 0.35
CA PRO A 114 13.88 10.66 1.55
C PRO A 114 14.58 9.69 2.49
N SER A 115 14.28 8.41 2.37
CA SER A 115 14.83 7.32 3.17
C SER A 115 16.07 6.66 2.56
N GLY A 116 16.56 7.17 1.44
CA GLY A 116 17.79 6.71 0.80
C GLY A 116 18.99 6.93 1.72
N GLY A 117 19.19 6.07 2.71
CA GLY A 117 20.36 6.05 3.58
C GLY A 117 21.62 5.52 2.87
N LEU A 118 22.65 5.21 3.63
CA LEU A 118 23.96 4.72 3.14
C LEU A 118 23.90 3.49 2.20
N ARG A 119 22.79 2.80 2.15
CA ARG A 119 22.53 1.68 1.22
C ARG A 119 21.99 2.10 -0.13
N ALA A 120 21.61 3.35 -0.30
CA ALA A 120 20.73 3.79 -1.38
C ALA A 120 21.35 3.75 -2.77
N THR A 121 22.67 3.78 -2.92
CA THR A 121 23.27 4.04 -4.24
C THR A 121 23.31 2.82 -5.16
N PHE A 122 23.44 1.61 -4.66
CA PHE A 122 23.39 0.40 -5.50
C PHE A 122 22.14 -0.44 -5.29
N GLU A 123 21.48 -0.33 -4.15
CA GLU A 123 20.14 -0.87 -3.89
C GLU A 123 19.02 0.06 -4.38
N ALA A 124 19.38 1.22 -4.91
CA ALA A 124 18.45 2.29 -5.25
C ALA A 124 17.66 2.02 -6.54
N ARG A 125 18.05 1.05 -7.32
CA ARG A 125 17.40 0.71 -8.58
C ARG A 125 16.80 -0.67 -8.51
N GLY A 126 15.55 -0.75 -8.91
CA GLY A 126 14.82 -2.00 -8.92
C GLY A 126 13.50 -1.84 -9.66
N TYR A 127 12.64 -2.81 -9.45
CA TYR A 127 11.33 -2.85 -10.03
C TYR A 127 10.27 -2.74 -8.96
N THR A 128 9.28 -1.89 -9.17
CA THR A 128 7.99 -2.05 -8.53
C THR A 128 7.15 -3.03 -9.33
N ALA A 129 6.43 -3.88 -8.65
CA ALA A 129 5.46 -4.78 -9.25
C ALA A 129 4.11 -4.57 -8.57
N TRP A 130 3.08 -4.28 -9.35
CA TRP A 130 1.72 -4.15 -8.81
C TRP A 130 1.33 -5.42 -8.07
N ASP A 131 0.79 -5.23 -6.87
CA ASP A 131 0.18 -6.31 -6.11
C ASP A 131 -1.34 -6.27 -6.30
N PRO A 132 -1.89 -7.13 -7.17
CA PRO A 132 -3.32 -7.14 -7.45
C PRO A 132 -4.18 -7.64 -6.29
N THR A 133 -3.56 -8.12 -5.20
CA THR A 133 -4.26 -8.52 -3.97
C THR A 133 -4.52 -7.34 -3.04
N SER A 134 -3.95 -6.18 -3.34
CA SER A 134 -4.14 -4.94 -2.59
C SER A 134 -4.75 -3.87 -3.48
N TYR A 135 -5.85 -3.30 -3.02
CA TYR A 135 -6.59 -2.31 -3.80
C TYR A 135 -5.86 -0.97 -3.86
N ALA A 136 -5.88 -0.35 -5.03
CA ALA A 136 -5.46 1.03 -5.20
C ALA A 136 -6.42 1.98 -4.48
N PHE A 137 -5.94 3.12 -4.06
CA PHE A 137 -6.72 4.09 -3.30
C PHE A 137 -6.28 5.53 -3.61
N ILE A 138 -7.16 6.48 -3.35
CA ILE A 138 -6.85 7.91 -3.53
C ILE A 138 -6.48 8.52 -2.19
N LYS A 139 -5.34 9.21 -2.16
CA LYS A 139 -4.86 10.02 -1.05
C LYS A 139 -4.61 11.46 -1.52
N GLY A 140 -5.45 12.39 -1.10
CA GLY A 140 -5.41 13.75 -1.62
C GLY A 140 -5.77 13.80 -3.11
N LYS A 141 -4.82 14.16 -3.97
CA LYS A 141 -4.98 14.20 -5.43
C LYS A 141 -4.16 13.12 -6.16
N THR A 142 -3.76 12.08 -5.45
CA THR A 142 -2.88 11.04 -5.98
C THR A 142 -3.54 9.68 -5.89
N LEU A 143 -3.56 8.97 -6.98
CA LEU A 143 -3.86 7.54 -7.02
C LEU A 143 -2.66 6.76 -6.51
N CYS A 144 -2.79 6.09 -5.37
CA CYS A 144 -1.77 5.24 -4.78
C CYS A 144 -2.00 3.79 -5.19
N ILE A 145 -1.03 3.21 -5.87
CA ILE A 145 -1.07 1.83 -6.39
C ILE A 145 -0.14 0.98 -5.52
N PRO A 146 -0.69 0.06 -4.68
CA PRO A 146 0.14 -0.78 -3.83
C PRO A 146 1.02 -1.71 -4.66
N THR A 147 2.34 -1.65 -4.42
CA THR A 147 3.34 -2.42 -5.15
C THR A 147 4.31 -3.11 -4.20
N ALA A 148 4.90 -4.18 -4.67
CA ALA A 148 6.15 -4.73 -4.15
C ALA A 148 7.33 -4.03 -4.81
N PHE A 149 8.47 -3.95 -4.13
CA PHE A 149 9.70 -3.38 -4.65
C PHE A 149 10.86 -4.34 -4.43
N CYS A 150 11.55 -4.68 -5.51
CA CYS A 150 12.71 -5.58 -5.47
C CYS A 150 13.83 -5.07 -6.38
N SER A 151 15.06 -5.45 -6.04
CA SER A 151 16.24 -5.15 -6.84
C SER A 151 16.20 -5.86 -8.20
N TYR A 152 17.08 -5.46 -9.11
CA TYR A 152 17.27 -6.17 -10.39
C TYR A 152 17.69 -7.64 -10.20
N GLY A 153 18.36 -7.97 -9.10
CA GLY A 153 18.70 -9.33 -8.71
C GLY A 153 17.57 -10.10 -8.05
N GLY A 154 16.44 -9.44 -7.78
CA GLY A 154 15.27 -10.06 -7.15
C GLY A 154 15.28 -10.04 -5.62
N GLU A 155 16.21 -9.32 -4.99
CA GLU A 155 16.20 -9.12 -3.54
C GLU A 155 15.07 -8.20 -3.12
N ALA A 156 14.47 -8.47 -1.96
CA ALA A 156 13.43 -7.63 -1.40
C ALA A 156 14.02 -6.29 -0.93
N LEU A 157 13.47 -5.19 -1.43
CA LEU A 157 13.81 -3.82 -1.02
C LEU A 157 12.68 -3.14 -0.24
N ASP A 158 11.59 -3.86 -0.03
CA ASP A 158 10.41 -3.43 0.70
C ASP A 158 9.98 -4.46 1.75
N LYS A 159 8.97 -4.11 2.54
CA LYS A 159 8.40 -5.00 3.55
C LYS A 159 7.36 -5.96 2.98
N LYS A 160 6.72 -5.63 1.87
CA LYS A 160 5.67 -6.44 1.25
C LYS A 160 6.21 -7.67 0.54
N THR A 161 7.34 -7.57 -0.14
CA THR A 161 7.95 -8.71 -0.83
C THR A 161 8.25 -9.88 0.10
N PRO A 162 8.88 -9.71 1.28
CA PRO A 162 9.06 -10.80 2.24
C PRO A 162 7.73 -11.39 2.71
N LEU A 163 6.71 -10.56 2.97
CA LEU A 163 5.38 -11.02 3.35
C LEU A 163 4.77 -11.92 2.26
N LEU A 164 4.72 -11.47 1.02
CA LEU A 164 4.15 -12.24 -0.08
C LEU A 164 4.90 -13.55 -0.32
N ARG A 165 6.23 -13.54 -0.22
CA ARG A 165 7.06 -14.74 -0.33
C ARG A 165 6.82 -15.72 0.83
N SER A 166 6.65 -15.23 2.05
CA SER A 166 6.33 -16.06 3.21
C SER A 166 4.94 -16.70 3.09
N MET A 167 3.96 -15.95 2.60
CA MET A 167 2.61 -16.46 2.33
C MET A 167 2.64 -17.59 1.28
N GLU A 168 3.42 -17.44 0.23
CA GLU A 168 3.57 -18.48 -0.80
C GLU A 168 4.32 -19.72 -0.26
N ALA A 169 5.34 -19.53 0.56
CA ALA A 169 6.03 -20.63 1.21
C ALA A 169 5.10 -21.40 2.16
N LEU A 170 4.29 -20.67 2.93
CA LEU A 170 3.27 -21.27 3.82
C LEU A 170 2.21 -22.03 3.02
N ASN A 171 1.69 -21.44 1.94
CA ASN A 171 0.72 -22.07 1.05
C ASN A 171 1.21 -23.45 0.59
N ARG A 172 2.45 -23.55 0.10
CA ARG A 172 3.04 -24.82 -0.36
C ARG A 172 3.10 -25.87 0.74
N GLN A 173 3.49 -25.50 1.95
CA GLN A 173 3.58 -26.45 3.05
C GLN A 173 2.19 -26.85 3.60
N ALA A 174 1.27 -25.88 3.70
CA ALA A 174 -0.09 -26.14 4.14
C ALA A 174 -0.83 -27.10 3.19
N LEU A 175 -0.68 -26.94 1.89
CA LEU A 175 -1.23 -27.88 0.90
C LEU A 175 -0.69 -29.29 1.05
N ARG A 176 0.62 -29.44 1.39
CA ARG A 176 1.20 -30.77 1.68
C ARG A 176 0.54 -31.42 2.91
N VAL A 177 0.32 -30.63 3.96
CA VAL A 177 -0.35 -31.12 5.19
C VAL A 177 -1.80 -31.50 4.88
N LEU A 178 -2.55 -30.65 4.18
CA LEU A 178 -3.95 -30.92 3.83
C LEU A 178 -4.12 -32.21 3.03
N LYS A 179 -3.21 -32.50 2.10
CA LYS A 179 -3.20 -33.79 1.36
C LYS A 179 -3.07 -35.00 2.26
N LEU A 180 -2.30 -34.92 3.35
CA LEU A 180 -2.20 -36.01 4.31
C LEU A 180 -3.52 -36.27 5.06
N PHE A 181 -4.40 -35.26 5.14
CA PHE A 181 -5.74 -35.38 5.70
C PHE A 181 -6.82 -35.66 4.65
N GLY A 182 -6.42 -35.93 3.39
CA GLY A 182 -7.36 -36.27 2.31
C GLY A 182 -8.05 -35.09 1.64
N HIS A 183 -7.54 -33.87 1.83
CA HIS A 183 -8.05 -32.66 1.21
C HIS A 183 -7.33 -32.33 -0.09
N ASP A 184 -7.44 -33.19 -1.10
CA ASP A 184 -6.79 -33.00 -2.41
C ASP A 184 -7.46 -31.94 -3.30
N GLU A 185 -8.69 -31.56 -2.97
CA GLU A 185 -9.47 -30.53 -3.69
C GLU A 185 -8.98 -29.11 -3.43
N VAL A 186 -8.29 -28.88 -2.30
CA VAL A 186 -7.79 -27.56 -1.93
C VAL A 186 -6.67 -27.12 -2.85
N ARG A 187 -6.82 -25.98 -3.50
CA ARG A 187 -5.85 -25.45 -4.46
C ARG A 187 -4.94 -24.37 -3.88
N ARG A 188 -5.40 -23.68 -2.86
CA ARG A 188 -4.65 -22.58 -2.24
C ARG A 188 -5.03 -22.41 -0.78
N VAL A 189 -4.03 -22.08 0.03
CA VAL A 189 -4.18 -21.65 1.43
C VAL A 189 -3.63 -20.24 1.54
N VAL A 190 -4.45 -19.34 2.07
CA VAL A 190 -4.10 -17.93 2.25
C VAL A 190 -4.16 -17.61 3.73
N PRO A 191 -3.05 -17.17 4.35
CA PRO A 191 -3.08 -16.70 5.73
C PRO A 191 -3.83 -15.38 5.82
N ALA A 192 -4.64 -15.21 6.85
CA ALA A 192 -5.24 -13.94 7.18
C ALA A 192 -4.22 -13.07 7.92
N VAL A 193 -4.14 -11.80 7.53
CA VAL A 193 -3.28 -10.80 8.17
C VAL A 193 -4.14 -9.62 8.58
N GLY A 194 -4.03 -9.22 9.85
CA GLY A 194 -4.64 -8.01 10.39
C GLY A 194 -3.58 -6.96 10.66
N ALA A 195 -3.84 -5.72 10.28
CA ALA A 195 -3.01 -4.59 10.66
C ALA A 195 -3.39 -4.10 12.05
N GLU A 196 -2.39 -3.85 12.90
CA GLU A 196 -2.56 -3.23 14.21
C GLU A 196 -1.88 -1.87 14.22
N GLN A 197 -2.45 -0.96 14.99
CA GLN A 197 -1.87 0.36 15.22
C GLN A 197 -1.49 0.47 16.68
N GLU A 198 -0.20 0.69 16.92
CA GLU A 198 0.33 0.96 18.25
C GLU A 198 0.72 2.45 18.37
N TYR A 199 0.39 3.06 19.50
CA TYR A 199 0.73 4.46 19.76
C TYR A 199 0.87 4.74 21.23
N PHE A 200 1.61 5.80 21.52
CA PHE A 200 1.77 6.32 22.89
C PHE A 200 1.03 7.65 23.02
N LEU A 201 0.36 7.83 24.15
CA LEU A 201 -0.16 9.14 24.54
C LEU A 201 0.94 9.90 25.25
N ILE A 202 1.27 11.07 24.74
CA ILE A 202 2.25 11.98 25.35
C ILE A 202 1.62 13.36 25.55
N ASP A 203 2.12 14.09 26.55
CA ASP A 203 1.71 15.46 26.75
C ASP A 203 2.14 16.34 25.57
N ARG A 204 1.18 17.12 25.04
CA ARG A 204 1.42 17.96 23.88
C ARG A 204 2.47 19.02 24.10
N ALA A 205 2.48 19.66 25.28
CA ALA A 205 3.46 20.69 25.59
C ALA A 205 4.88 20.11 25.70
N LEU A 206 5.02 18.87 26.15
CA LEU A 206 6.31 18.16 26.14
C LEU A 206 6.70 17.76 24.71
N TYR A 207 5.76 17.32 23.88
CA TYR A 207 6.02 16.99 22.48
C TYR A 207 6.50 18.22 21.69
N GLU A 208 5.85 19.37 21.87
CA GLU A 208 6.20 20.62 21.18
C GLU A 208 7.60 21.15 21.56
N ARG A 209 8.16 20.70 22.68
CA ARG A 209 9.54 21.01 23.10
C ARG A 209 10.59 20.05 22.55
N ARG A 210 10.17 18.97 21.91
CA ARG A 210 11.03 17.93 21.34
C ARG A 210 11.17 18.15 19.83
N MET A 211 12.26 18.85 19.46
CA MET A 211 12.53 19.19 18.06
C MET A 211 12.75 17.96 17.18
N ASP A 212 13.31 16.89 17.73
CA ASP A 212 13.47 15.61 17.05
C ASP A 212 12.11 15.00 16.68
N LEU A 213 11.14 15.00 17.59
CA LEU A 213 9.79 14.50 17.31
C LEU A 213 9.05 15.39 16.31
N LEU A 214 9.17 16.71 16.44
CA LEU A 214 8.50 17.66 15.53
C LEU A 214 9.00 17.55 14.09
N TYR A 215 10.32 17.47 13.91
CA TYR A 215 10.90 17.51 12.56
C TYR A 215 11.09 16.14 11.91
N THR A 216 11.32 15.10 12.71
CA THR A 216 11.64 13.77 12.16
C THR A 216 10.55 12.73 12.43
N GLY A 217 9.57 13.04 13.30
CA GLY A 217 8.53 12.11 13.71
C GLY A 217 9.05 10.94 14.57
N ARG A 218 10.30 11.01 15.05
CA ARG A 218 10.91 9.95 15.87
C ARG A 218 11.87 10.52 16.91
N THR A 219 12.15 9.74 17.95
CA THR A 219 13.19 10.06 18.93
C THR A 219 14.58 9.90 18.31
N LEU A 220 15.38 10.96 18.27
CA LEU A 220 16.78 10.91 17.87
C LEU A 220 17.71 10.83 19.09
N PHE A 221 17.33 11.48 20.19
CA PHE A 221 18.11 11.57 21.41
C PHE A 221 17.28 11.20 22.64
N GLY A 222 17.90 10.58 23.61
CA GLY A 222 17.27 10.21 24.88
C GLY A 222 16.92 8.73 24.99
N ALA A 223 16.09 8.39 25.97
CA ALA A 223 15.65 7.03 26.19
C ALA A 223 14.79 6.51 25.03
N LYS A 224 15.08 5.30 24.59
CA LYS A 224 14.23 4.63 23.62
C LYS A 224 12.85 4.31 24.24
N PRO A 225 11.78 4.29 23.42
CA PRO A 225 10.48 3.81 23.89
C PRO A 225 10.56 2.33 24.26
N PRO A 226 9.60 1.81 25.05
CA PRO A 226 9.62 0.43 25.56
C PRO A 226 9.75 -0.65 24.48
N LYS A 227 9.21 -0.39 23.30
CA LYS A 227 9.28 -1.32 22.16
C LYS A 227 10.36 -0.95 21.13
N GLY A 228 11.26 -0.07 21.42
CA GLY A 228 12.31 0.37 20.48
C GLY A 228 11.76 1.15 19.29
N GLN A 229 12.66 1.70 18.52
CA GLN A 229 12.41 2.45 17.28
C GLN A 229 13.28 1.86 16.17
N GLU A 230 13.34 0.56 16.09
CA GLU A 230 14.00 -0.14 15.00
C GLU A 230 13.26 0.19 13.71
N LEU A 231 14.00 0.26 12.61
CA LEU A 231 13.48 0.63 11.29
C LEU A 231 12.26 -0.19 10.85
N ASP A 232 12.14 -1.40 11.39
CA ASP A 232 11.15 -2.36 10.96
C ASP A 232 9.88 -2.38 11.79
N ASP A 233 9.91 -1.83 13.01
CA ASP A 233 8.82 -2.05 13.95
C ASP A 233 7.96 -0.82 14.21
N HIS A 234 8.56 0.38 14.26
CA HIS A 234 7.83 1.56 14.71
C HIS A 234 8.27 2.81 13.96
N TYR A 235 7.32 3.58 13.54
CA TYR A 235 7.54 4.95 13.12
C TYR A 235 6.59 5.87 13.90
N PHE A 236 7.09 7.05 14.24
CA PHE A 236 6.31 8.07 14.91
C PHE A 236 5.72 9.01 13.87
N GLY A 237 4.43 8.93 13.71
CA GLY A 237 3.67 9.89 12.94
C GLY A 237 2.50 10.41 13.75
N SER A 238 1.97 11.57 13.42
CA SER A 238 0.72 12.01 14.01
C SER A 238 -0.43 11.15 13.47
N ILE A 239 -1.23 10.60 14.36
CA ILE A 239 -2.48 9.94 13.98
C ILE A 239 -3.43 11.02 13.49
N LYS A 240 -3.98 10.85 12.30
CA LYS A 240 -4.99 11.76 11.80
C LYS A 240 -6.23 11.72 12.72
N PRO A 241 -6.86 12.86 13.05
CA PRO A 241 -8.02 12.91 13.95
C PRO A 241 -9.11 11.92 13.58
N LEU A 242 -9.34 11.71 12.28
CA LEU A 242 -10.33 10.76 11.78
C LEU A 242 -9.99 9.30 12.15
N SER A 243 -8.73 8.90 12.14
CA SER A 243 -8.28 7.58 12.57
C SER A 243 -8.51 7.38 14.07
N LEU A 244 -8.25 8.39 14.89
CA LEU A 244 -8.50 8.34 16.33
C LEU A 244 -9.99 8.14 16.67
N ILE A 245 -10.88 8.78 15.93
CA ILE A 245 -12.34 8.64 16.15
C ILE A 245 -12.82 7.25 15.77
N HIS A 246 -12.25 6.62 14.74
CA HIS A 246 -12.74 5.36 14.18
C HIS A 246 -12.03 4.11 14.71
N ILE A 247 -10.76 4.23 15.12
CA ILE A 247 -9.97 3.10 15.60
C ILE A 247 -9.96 3.01 17.13
N SER A 248 -9.99 4.15 17.81
CA SER A 248 -10.01 4.25 19.27
C SER A 248 -11.37 4.76 19.75
N GLU A 249 -12.29 3.88 20.09
CA GLU A 249 -13.52 4.29 20.78
C GLU A 249 -13.19 4.79 22.18
N PRO A 250 -13.49 6.06 22.53
CA PRO A 250 -13.22 6.62 23.85
C PRO A 250 -13.70 5.78 25.06
N PRO A 251 -14.84 5.06 24.97
CA PRO A 251 -15.27 4.19 26.06
C PRO A 251 -14.40 2.95 26.29
N ARG A 252 -13.63 2.51 25.29
CA ARG A 252 -12.74 1.34 25.38
C ARG A 252 -11.38 1.67 25.96
N LEU A 253 -10.95 2.94 25.93
CA LEU A 253 -9.70 3.38 26.57
C LEU A 253 -9.61 3.02 28.06
N ARG A 254 -10.75 2.85 28.76
CA ARG A 254 -10.80 2.37 30.15
C ARG A 254 -10.51 0.87 30.32
N ARG A 255 -10.51 0.09 29.23
CA ARG A 255 -10.26 -1.36 29.27
C ARG A 255 -8.88 -1.75 28.74
N ILE A 256 -8.21 -0.89 28.00
CA ILE A 256 -6.86 -1.14 27.47
C ILE A 256 -5.77 -1.00 28.54
N SER A 257 -6.05 -0.38 29.67
CA SER A 257 -5.10 -0.23 30.79
C SER A 257 -4.82 -1.52 31.57
N TYR A 258 -5.32 -2.68 31.16
CA TYR A 258 -5.17 -3.97 31.84
C TYR A 258 -4.68 -5.10 30.92
N ALA A 259 -4.06 -4.79 29.79
CA ALA A 259 -3.41 -5.79 28.95
C ALA A 259 -1.89 -5.69 29.04
#